data_e35a286abc5c8c51462f3faac0528e7f
#
_entry.id   e35a286abc5c8c51462f3faac0528e7f
#
_cell.length_a   1.000
_cell.length_b   1.000
_cell.length_c   1.000
_cell.angle_alpha   90.00
_cell.angle_beta   90.00
_cell.angle_gamma   90.00
#
_symmetry.space_group_name_H-M   'P 1'
#
loop_
_entity.id
_entity.type
_entity.pdbx_description
1 polymer ?
#
loop_
_entity_poly.entity_id
_entity_poly.type
_entity_poly.pdbx_seq_one_letter_code
_entity_poly.pdbx_strand_id
1 'polypeptide(L)'
;MLDFDRENGLPPADSEALDALWLLRWLPNTGNTALARFLDIHGEGLVLGTACASALQAIGEGFRRVRYGLSETVLCSGGDSRLSRGGMLGYAKAHALSRNPVPSEASRPFDEARDGFVPGEGGAAFVLESLESARARGAAVFAELLGFGASLDGGALTAPDESARFAEQAVRGALADAGLEPHAVDWVSAHGTGTPLNDRSEA
;
A
#
# COMPACT_ATOMS: atom_id res chain seq x y z
N MET A 1 -1.16 -4.67 -24.03
CA MET A 1 -1.18 -5.40 -22.75
C MET A 1 -1.34 -6.85 -23.10
N LEU A 2 -0.33 -7.70 -22.88
CA LEU A 2 -0.51 -9.13 -23.01
C LEU A 2 -1.61 -9.51 -22.02
N ASP A 3 -2.64 -10.14 -22.55
CA ASP A 3 -3.81 -10.51 -21.77
C ASP A 3 -3.47 -11.78 -20.99
N PHE A 4 -2.68 -11.59 -19.94
CA PHE A 4 -2.27 -12.64 -19.03
C PHE A 4 -3.49 -13.34 -18.40
N ASP A 5 -4.63 -12.66 -18.44
CA ASP A 5 -5.89 -13.16 -17.92
C ASP A 5 -6.64 -14.10 -18.89
N ARG A 6 -6.25 -14.14 -20.18
CA ARG A 6 -6.94 -15.02 -21.14
C ARG A 6 -6.65 -16.49 -20.95
N GLU A 7 -5.48 -16.85 -20.39
CA GLU A 7 -5.03 -18.24 -20.28
C GLU A 7 -4.58 -18.60 -18.86
N ASN A 8 -5.39 -18.35 -17.84
CA ASN A 8 -5.06 -18.71 -16.45
C ASN A 8 -3.75 -18.09 -15.92
N GLY A 9 -3.37 -16.95 -16.42
CA GLY A 9 -2.16 -16.26 -15.99
C GLY A 9 -0.88 -16.78 -16.62
N LEU A 10 -0.93 -17.59 -17.65
CA LEU A 10 0.23 -18.04 -18.39
C LEU A 10 0.48 -17.14 -19.62
N PRO A 11 1.73 -16.88 -20.00
CA PRO A 11 2.04 -16.23 -21.26
C PRO A 11 1.50 -17.08 -22.43
N PRO A 12 1.21 -16.46 -23.60
CA PRO A 12 0.84 -17.21 -24.79
C PRO A 12 1.84 -18.34 -25.06
N ALA A 13 1.35 -19.50 -25.49
CA ALA A 13 2.23 -20.62 -25.87
C ALA A 13 3.13 -20.25 -27.06
N ASP A 14 2.76 -19.24 -27.84
CA ASP A 14 3.54 -18.70 -28.96
C ASP A 14 4.52 -17.64 -28.46
N SER A 15 5.78 -18.00 -28.36
CA SER A 15 6.86 -17.09 -27.93
C SER A 15 7.09 -15.93 -28.91
N GLU A 16 6.68 -16.05 -30.17
CA GLU A 16 6.80 -14.98 -31.16
C GLU A 16 5.81 -13.84 -30.90
N ALA A 17 4.70 -14.12 -30.22
CA ALA A 17 3.73 -13.12 -29.80
C ALA A 17 4.16 -12.30 -28.58
N LEU A 18 5.27 -12.69 -27.91
CA LEU A 18 5.78 -11.98 -26.74
C LEU A 18 6.64 -10.79 -27.15
N ASP A 19 6.32 -9.62 -26.61
CA ASP A 19 7.21 -8.46 -26.63
C ASP A 19 8.56 -8.83 -25.97
N ALA A 20 9.69 -8.41 -26.56
CA ALA A 20 11.02 -8.70 -26.04
C ALA A 20 11.21 -8.33 -24.55
N LEU A 21 10.46 -7.36 -24.06
CA LEU A 21 10.51 -6.88 -22.69
C LEU A 21 9.25 -7.26 -21.85
N TRP A 22 8.46 -8.25 -22.33
CA TRP A 22 7.24 -8.64 -21.63
C TRP A 22 7.45 -8.98 -20.16
N LEU A 23 8.60 -9.60 -19.81
CA LEU A 23 8.96 -9.98 -18.45
C LEU A 23 9.01 -8.76 -17.52
N LEU A 24 9.49 -7.62 -18.02
CA LEU A 24 9.58 -6.38 -17.22
C LEU A 24 8.23 -5.88 -16.73
N ARG A 25 7.14 -6.26 -17.39
CA ARG A 25 5.78 -5.89 -16.95
C ARG A 25 5.35 -6.60 -15.67
N TRP A 26 6.05 -7.68 -15.32
CA TRP A 26 5.70 -8.54 -14.17
C TRP A 26 6.71 -8.46 -13.03
N LEU A 27 7.87 -7.86 -13.27
CA LEU A 27 8.86 -7.71 -12.21
C LEU A 27 8.42 -6.62 -11.22
N PRO A 28 8.44 -6.92 -9.91
CA PRO A 28 8.01 -5.96 -8.89
C PRO A 28 8.78 -4.64 -8.92
N ASN A 29 10.04 -4.68 -9.34
CA ASN A 29 10.93 -3.52 -9.39
C ASN A 29 10.75 -2.63 -10.62
N THR A 30 9.93 -3.01 -11.59
CA THR A 30 9.76 -2.22 -12.83
C THR A 30 9.24 -0.82 -12.54
N GLY A 31 8.27 -0.68 -11.64
CA GLY A 31 7.77 0.63 -11.22
C GLY A 31 8.85 1.52 -10.62
N ASN A 32 9.67 0.97 -9.73
CA ASN A 32 10.81 1.66 -9.13
C ASN A 32 11.83 2.11 -10.19
N THR A 33 12.21 1.20 -11.10
CA THR A 33 13.15 1.50 -12.19
C THR A 33 12.59 2.55 -13.15
N ALA A 34 11.30 2.49 -13.47
CA ALA A 34 10.65 3.47 -14.34
C ALA A 34 10.65 4.88 -13.72
N LEU A 35 10.33 4.99 -12.43
CA LEU A 35 10.38 6.26 -11.71
C LEU A 35 11.80 6.79 -11.59
N ALA A 36 12.76 5.94 -11.24
CA ALA A 36 14.17 6.32 -11.15
C ALA A 36 14.69 6.89 -12.47
N ARG A 37 14.37 6.22 -13.60
CA ARG A 37 14.73 6.67 -14.92
C ARG A 37 14.04 7.98 -15.32
N PHE A 38 12.76 8.12 -15.01
CA PHE A 38 11.97 9.30 -15.37
C PHE A 38 12.41 10.55 -14.60
N LEU A 39 12.82 10.37 -13.34
CA LEU A 39 13.21 11.45 -12.44
C LEU A 39 14.73 11.59 -12.29
N ASP A 40 15.52 10.83 -13.04
CA ASP A 40 16.99 10.81 -12.98
C ASP A 40 17.53 10.53 -11.57
N ILE A 41 16.93 9.54 -10.90
CA ILE A 41 17.34 9.12 -9.54
C ILE A 41 18.30 7.97 -9.63
N HIS A 42 19.48 8.09 -8.99
CA HIS A 42 20.56 7.09 -9.01
C HIS A 42 20.92 6.55 -7.61
N GLY A 43 20.14 6.89 -6.60
CA GLY A 43 20.33 6.39 -5.25
C GLY A 43 19.93 4.93 -5.07
N GLU A 44 19.97 4.46 -3.84
CA GLU A 44 19.52 3.12 -3.50
C GLU A 44 18.00 2.99 -3.73
N GLY A 45 17.59 1.91 -4.38
CA GLY A 45 16.18 1.62 -4.66
C GLY A 45 15.73 0.32 -4.02
N LEU A 46 14.58 0.36 -3.32
CA LEU A 46 13.97 -0.79 -2.68
C LEU A 46 12.54 -0.98 -3.18
N VAL A 47 12.11 -2.23 -3.22
CA VAL A 47 10.70 -2.58 -3.47
C VAL A 47 10.19 -3.40 -2.30
N LEU A 48 9.13 -2.92 -1.67
CA LEU A 48 8.52 -3.57 -0.52
C LEU A 48 7.23 -4.27 -0.95
N GLY A 49 7.11 -5.54 -0.61
CA GLY A 49 5.97 -6.38 -0.96
C GLY A 49 5.28 -6.91 0.30
N THR A 50 4.43 -6.09 0.91
CA THR A 50 3.66 -6.41 2.12
C THR A 50 2.16 -6.21 1.90
N ALA A 51 1.70 -6.60 0.70
CA ALA A 51 0.32 -6.46 0.25
C ALA A 51 -0.20 -5.01 0.47
N CYS A 52 -1.38 -4.84 1.07
CA CYS A 52 -2.00 -3.54 1.30
C CYS A 52 -1.13 -2.58 2.13
N ALA A 53 -0.24 -3.08 2.98
CA ALA A 53 0.65 -2.27 3.80
C ALA A 53 1.91 -1.77 3.06
N SER A 54 2.17 -2.21 1.82
CA SER A 54 3.42 -1.92 1.10
C SER A 54 3.74 -0.43 1.00
N ALA A 55 2.75 0.39 0.67
CA ALA A 55 2.95 1.83 0.51
C ALA A 55 3.28 2.52 1.86
N LEU A 56 2.58 2.15 2.94
CA LEU A 56 2.88 2.69 4.28
C LEU A 56 4.26 2.20 4.77
N GLN A 57 4.63 0.97 4.48
CA GLN A 57 5.97 0.48 4.82
C GLN A 57 7.07 1.16 3.98
N ALA A 58 6.80 1.50 2.72
CA ALA A 58 7.73 2.29 1.92
C ALA A 58 7.95 3.70 2.52
N ILE A 59 6.88 4.34 2.99
CA ILE A 59 6.96 5.62 3.70
C ILE A 59 7.75 5.47 5.01
N GLY A 60 7.45 4.43 5.80
CA GLY A 60 8.14 4.17 7.07
C GLY A 60 9.63 3.88 6.90
N GLU A 61 10.01 3.13 5.86
CA GLU A 61 11.41 2.90 5.54
C GLU A 61 12.09 4.17 5.06
N GLY A 62 11.45 4.95 4.19
CA GLY A 62 11.96 6.26 3.76
C GLY A 62 12.15 7.22 4.94
N PHE A 63 11.21 7.26 5.88
CA PHE A 63 11.32 8.02 7.12
C PHE A 63 12.54 7.62 7.94
N ARG A 64 12.76 6.32 8.16
CA ARG A 64 13.94 5.82 8.88
C ARG A 64 15.23 6.22 8.18
N ARG A 65 15.30 6.12 6.86
CA ARG A 65 16.49 6.50 6.08
C ARG A 65 16.84 7.96 6.25
N VAL A 66 15.87 8.87 6.19
CA VAL A 66 16.08 10.30 6.42
C VAL A 66 16.45 10.55 7.88
N ARG A 67 15.69 9.98 8.83
CA ARG A 67 15.91 10.19 10.28
C ARG A 67 17.28 9.73 10.75
N TYR A 68 17.81 8.64 10.20
CA TYR A 68 19.12 8.10 10.55
C TYR A 68 20.26 8.62 9.64
N GLY A 69 19.99 9.58 8.78
CA GLY A 69 21.00 10.18 7.90
C GLY A 69 21.55 9.25 6.82
N LEU A 70 20.82 8.18 6.48
CA LEU A 70 21.20 7.25 5.41
C LEU A 70 20.92 7.84 4.01
N SER A 71 19.97 8.77 3.93
CA SER A 71 19.62 9.50 2.71
C SER A 71 19.15 10.90 3.09
N GLU A 72 19.51 11.91 2.30
CA GLU A 72 19.03 13.29 2.50
C GLU A 72 17.56 13.41 2.06
N THR A 73 17.23 12.77 0.95
CA THR A 73 15.90 12.81 0.34
C THR A 73 15.51 11.41 -0.13
N VAL A 74 14.28 11.02 0.08
CA VAL A 74 13.74 9.73 -0.35
C VAL A 74 12.42 9.94 -1.06
N LEU A 75 12.28 9.37 -2.27
CA LEU A 75 11.01 9.26 -2.96
C LEU A 75 10.32 7.96 -2.53
N CYS A 76 9.20 8.07 -1.82
CA CYS A 76 8.36 6.94 -1.44
C CYS A 76 7.13 6.91 -2.35
N SER A 77 6.84 5.78 -2.96
CA SER A 77 5.69 5.65 -3.83
C SER A 77 4.97 4.32 -3.61
N GLY A 78 3.70 4.30 -3.91
CA GLY A 78 2.89 3.10 -3.96
C GLY A 78 1.82 3.23 -5.02
N GLY A 79 1.48 2.12 -5.64
CA GLY A 79 0.41 2.08 -6.63
C GLY A 79 -0.01 0.64 -6.88
N ASP A 80 -1.27 0.46 -7.16
CA ASP A 80 -1.83 -0.84 -7.52
C ASP A 80 -3.01 -0.68 -8.46
N SER A 81 -3.25 -1.73 -9.25
CA SER A 81 -4.46 -1.91 -10.04
C SER A 81 -4.78 -3.39 -10.13
N ARG A 82 -5.94 -3.77 -9.63
CA ARG A 82 -6.47 -5.15 -9.68
C ARG A 82 -7.77 -5.25 -10.47
N LEU A 83 -8.02 -4.26 -11.33
CA LEU A 83 -9.25 -4.20 -12.14
C LEU A 83 -9.20 -5.09 -13.39
N SER A 84 -8.12 -5.86 -13.57
CA SER A 84 -8.05 -6.88 -14.61
C SER A 84 -9.08 -7.98 -14.34
N ARG A 85 -9.46 -8.72 -15.39
CA ARG A 85 -10.37 -9.85 -15.28
C ARG A 85 -9.90 -10.89 -14.26
N GLY A 86 -8.59 -11.20 -14.22
CA GLY A 86 -8.00 -12.15 -13.27
C GLY A 86 -8.05 -11.64 -11.85
N GLY A 87 -7.69 -10.35 -11.63
CA GLY A 87 -7.78 -9.71 -10.33
C GLY A 87 -9.19 -9.72 -9.77
N MET A 88 -10.18 -9.29 -10.57
CA MET A 88 -11.58 -9.28 -10.17
C MET A 88 -12.12 -10.68 -9.90
N LEU A 89 -11.77 -11.67 -10.73
CA LEU A 89 -12.18 -13.05 -10.51
C LEU A 89 -11.55 -13.63 -9.23
N GLY A 90 -10.29 -13.31 -8.95
CA GLY A 90 -9.60 -13.72 -7.72
C GLY A 90 -10.33 -13.22 -6.47
N TYR A 91 -10.65 -11.92 -6.41
CA TYR A 91 -11.40 -11.34 -5.30
C TYR A 91 -12.83 -11.88 -5.19
N ALA A 92 -13.50 -12.09 -6.32
CA ALA A 92 -14.84 -12.70 -6.33
C ALA A 92 -14.82 -14.11 -5.76
N LYS A 93 -13.84 -14.95 -6.13
CA LYS A 93 -13.66 -16.29 -5.58
C LYS A 93 -13.29 -16.31 -4.10
N ALA A 94 -12.57 -15.30 -3.66
CA ALA A 94 -12.24 -15.10 -2.24
C ALA A 94 -13.44 -14.57 -1.42
N HIS A 95 -14.56 -14.29 -2.04
CA HIS A 95 -15.76 -13.70 -1.41
C HIS A 95 -15.46 -12.35 -0.72
N ALA A 96 -14.52 -11.59 -1.26
CA ALA A 96 -14.08 -10.33 -0.67
C ALA A 96 -14.82 -9.10 -1.22
N LEU A 97 -15.50 -9.24 -2.36
CA LEU A 97 -16.20 -8.13 -3.02
C LEU A 97 -17.59 -7.92 -2.45
N SER A 98 -18.00 -6.66 -2.35
CA SER A 98 -19.41 -6.31 -2.08
C SER A 98 -20.31 -6.86 -3.17
N ARG A 99 -21.47 -7.35 -2.77
CA ARG A 99 -22.53 -7.87 -3.65
C ARG A 99 -23.71 -6.90 -3.76
N ASN A 100 -23.57 -5.70 -3.22
CA ASN A 100 -24.61 -4.68 -3.31
C ASN A 100 -24.82 -4.31 -4.80
N PRO A 101 -26.04 -4.44 -5.32
CA PRO A 101 -26.33 -4.11 -6.71
C PRO A 101 -26.34 -2.60 -6.99
N VAL A 102 -26.36 -1.77 -5.96
CA VAL A 102 -26.34 -0.30 -6.07
C VAL A 102 -24.91 0.19 -5.91
N PRO A 103 -24.21 0.64 -6.97
CA PRO A 103 -22.79 0.98 -6.91
C PRO A 103 -22.46 2.08 -5.88
N SER A 104 -23.33 3.08 -5.74
CA SER A 104 -23.15 4.19 -4.79
C SER A 104 -23.23 3.78 -3.33
N GLU A 105 -23.76 2.59 -3.04
CA GLU A 105 -23.94 2.04 -1.70
C GLU A 105 -23.05 0.83 -1.43
N ALA A 106 -22.26 0.41 -2.42
CA ALA A 106 -21.47 -0.81 -2.33
C ALA A 106 -20.25 -0.64 -1.40
N SER A 107 -19.57 0.51 -1.46
CA SER A 107 -18.46 0.82 -0.55
C SER A 107 -18.99 1.53 0.70
N ARG A 108 -19.05 0.80 1.81
CA ARG A 108 -19.61 1.29 3.09
C ARG A 108 -18.83 0.76 4.30
N PRO A 109 -17.54 1.15 4.44
CA PRO A 109 -16.76 0.76 5.60
C PRO A 109 -17.43 1.12 6.92
N PHE A 110 -17.30 0.22 7.91
CA PHE A 110 -17.88 0.33 9.24
C PHE A 110 -19.42 0.35 9.33
N ASP A 111 -20.12 0.31 8.20
CA ASP A 111 -21.58 0.17 8.17
C ASP A 111 -22.01 -1.23 8.64
N GLU A 112 -23.16 -1.34 9.31
CA GLU A 112 -23.69 -2.60 9.79
C GLU A 112 -23.99 -3.57 8.64
N ALA A 113 -24.45 -3.05 7.51
CA ALA A 113 -24.80 -3.83 6.32
C ALA A 113 -23.62 -4.02 5.33
N ARG A 114 -22.37 -3.70 5.73
CA ARG A 114 -21.18 -3.92 4.89
C ARG A 114 -21.01 -5.39 4.55
N ASP A 115 -20.59 -5.68 3.33
CA ASP A 115 -20.52 -7.05 2.84
C ASP A 115 -19.27 -7.36 1.99
N GLY A 116 -18.33 -6.42 1.90
CA GLY A 116 -17.11 -6.57 1.13
C GLY A 116 -16.60 -5.23 0.62
N PHE A 117 -15.47 -5.25 -0.09
CA PHE A 117 -14.89 -4.04 -0.66
C PHE A 117 -15.23 -3.86 -2.14
N VAL A 118 -15.03 -2.65 -2.64
CA VAL A 118 -15.09 -2.30 -4.07
C VAL A 118 -13.67 -2.00 -4.54
N PRO A 119 -13.12 -2.79 -5.49
CA PRO A 119 -11.78 -2.57 -6.00
C PRO A 119 -11.65 -1.22 -6.71
N GLY A 120 -10.53 -0.55 -6.45
CA GLY A 120 -10.11 0.65 -7.14
C GLY A 120 -8.72 0.48 -7.74
N GLU A 121 -8.22 1.52 -8.34
CA GLU A 121 -6.83 1.64 -8.78
C GLU A 121 -6.33 3.05 -8.49
N GLY A 122 -5.04 3.18 -8.28
CA GLY A 122 -4.43 4.47 -8.04
C GLY A 122 -2.95 4.35 -7.70
N GLY A 123 -2.31 5.50 -7.59
CA GLY A 123 -0.93 5.62 -7.15
C GLY A 123 -0.68 6.98 -6.54
N ALA A 124 0.26 7.00 -5.62
CA ALA A 124 0.73 8.23 -4.98
C ALA A 124 2.25 8.15 -4.73
N ALA A 125 2.87 9.32 -4.63
CA ALA A 125 4.27 9.44 -4.27
C ALA A 125 4.47 10.62 -3.32
N PHE A 126 5.41 10.45 -2.39
CA PHE A 126 5.83 11.47 -1.45
C PHE A 126 7.35 11.64 -1.49
N VAL A 127 7.79 12.88 -1.43
CA VAL A 127 9.19 13.21 -1.18
C VAL A 127 9.36 13.43 0.32
N LEU A 128 10.19 12.62 0.95
CA LEU A 128 10.57 12.75 2.35
C LEU A 128 11.97 13.34 2.43
N GLU A 129 12.14 14.33 3.26
CA GLU A 129 13.42 14.97 3.57
C GLU A 129 13.40 15.54 4.99
N SER A 130 14.55 15.94 5.53
CA SER A 130 14.55 16.61 6.81
C SER A 130 13.84 17.96 6.74
N LEU A 131 13.20 18.36 7.83
CA LEU A 131 12.53 19.67 7.91
C LEU A 131 13.49 20.82 7.65
N GLU A 132 14.77 20.66 8.06
CA GLU A 132 15.83 21.63 7.81
C GLU A 132 16.11 21.79 6.31
N SER A 133 16.27 20.66 5.58
CA SER A 133 16.47 20.64 4.13
C SER A 133 15.29 21.29 3.40
N ALA A 134 14.06 20.89 3.75
CA ALA A 134 12.86 21.44 3.15
C ALA A 134 12.77 22.96 3.31
N ARG A 135 13.05 23.46 4.50
CA ARG A 135 13.07 24.91 4.78
C ARG A 135 14.18 25.64 4.04
N ALA A 136 15.39 25.07 4.01
CA ALA A 136 16.54 25.69 3.35
C ALA A 136 16.31 25.92 1.85
N ARG A 137 15.60 25.02 1.17
CA ARG A 137 15.25 25.15 -0.25
C ARG A 137 13.89 25.84 -0.51
N GLY A 138 13.21 26.29 0.53
CA GLY A 138 11.90 26.96 0.40
C GLY A 138 10.76 26.04 -0.04
N ALA A 139 10.83 24.75 0.29
CA ALA A 139 9.78 23.79 -0.06
C ALA A 139 8.50 24.05 0.73
N ALA A 140 7.37 23.77 0.09
CA ALA A 140 6.09 23.65 0.78
C ALA A 140 6.09 22.37 1.61
N VAL A 141 6.02 22.49 2.93
CA VAL A 141 5.90 21.37 3.85
C VAL A 141 4.41 21.07 4.04
N PHE A 142 3.96 19.91 3.61
CA PHE A 142 2.57 19.50 3.73
C PHE A 142 2.25 18.90 5.11
N ALA A 143 3.21 18.13 5.67
CA ALA A 143 3.08 17.48 6.97
C ALA A 143 4.46 17.10 7.51
N GLU A 144 4.53 16.85 8.80
CA GLU A 144 5.65 16.18 9.47
C GLU A 144 5.29 14.71 9.72
N LEU A 145 6.22 13.81 9.39
CA LEU A 145 6.13 12.41 9.75
C LEU A 145 6.88 12.21 11.07
N LEU A 146 6.13 11.90 12.13
CA LEU A 146 6.66 11.89 13.50
C LEU A 146 7.13 10.52 13.93
N GLY A 147 6.48 9.45 13.48
CA GLY A 147 6.84 8.09 13.87
C GLY A 147 6.26 7.04 12.94
N PHE A 148 6.82 5.84 13.04
CA PHE A 148 6.40 4.69 12.25
C PHE A 148 6.41 3.41 13.11
N GLY A 149 5.36 2.60 12.96
CA GLY A 149 5.25 1.29 13.58
C GLY A 149 4.74 0.25 12.60
N ALA A 150 5.24 -0.96 12.72
CA ALA A 150 4.79 -2.11 11.93
C ALA A 150 4.83 -3.37 12.77
N SER A 151 3.98 -4.31 12.43
CA SER A 151 3.94 -5.64 13.01
C SER A 151 3.60 -6.67 11.94
N LEU A 152 3.83 -7.92 12.24
CA LEU A 152 3.45 -9.03 11.37
C LEU A 152 2.40 -9.89 12.09
N ASP A 153 1.23 -10.02 11.48
CA ASP A 153 0.23 -11.00 11.87
C ASP A 153 0.58 -12.36 11.24
N GLY A 154 1.07 -13.26 12.08
CA GLY A 154 1.48 -14.61 11.66
C GLY A 154 0.39 -15.67 11.86
N GLY A 155 -0.86 -15.27 12.09
CA GLY A 155 -1.95 -16.19 12.41
C GLY A 155 -2.49 -16.94 11.20
N ALA A 156 -3.15 -16.26 10.30
CA ALA A 156 -3.77 -16.83 9.12
C ALA A 156 -3.27 -16.17 7.83
N LEU A 157 -3.43 -16.87 6.68
CA LEU A 157 -2.98 -16.34 5.39
C LEU A 157 -3.79 -15.11 4.93
N THR A 158 -5.07 -15.02 5.29
CA THR A 158 -5.98 -14.01 4.74
C THR A 158 -6.86 -13.31 5.77
N ALA A 159 -7.01 -13.87 6.97
CA ALA A 159 -7.84 -13.29 8.01
C ALA A 159 -6.96 -12.55 9.04
N PRO A 160 -7.35 -11.34 9.49
CA PRO A 160 -6.66 -10.69 10.60
C PRO A 160 -6.87 -11.47 11.91
N ASP A 161 -5.94 -11.32 12.84
CA ASP A 161 -6.10 -11.84 14.19
C ASP A 161 -7.36 -11.21 14.84
N GLU A 162 -8.26 -12.04 15.35
CA GLU A 162 -9.55 -11.57 15.89
C GLU A 162 -9.40 -10.65 17.11
N SER A 163 -8.29 -10.74 17.82
CA SER A 163 -7.99 -9.87 18.97
C SER A 163 -7.39 -8.52 18.57
N ALA A 164 -7.11 -8.31 17.28
CA ALA A 164 -6.44 -7.12 16.72
C ALA A 164 -5.08 -6.77 17.36
N ARG A 165 -4.52 -7.64 18.21
CA ARG A 165 -3.29 -7.36 19.00
C ARG A 165 -2.10 -6.93 18.15
N PHE A 166 -1.97 -7.46 16.94
CA PHE A 166 -0.84 -7.10 16.06
C PHE A 166 -1.06 -5.75 15.39
N ALA A 167 -2.30 -5.41 15.02
CA ALA A 167 -2.64 -4.07 14.56
C ALA A 167 -2.41 -3.04 15.68
N GLU A 168 -2.88 -3.34 16.90
CA GLU A 168 -2.60 -2.53 18.09
C GLU A 168 -1.10 -2.35 18.33
N GLN A 169 -0.31 -3.42 18.20
CA GLN A 169 1.16 -3.34 18.33
C GLN A 169 1.78 -2.37 17.34
N ALA A 170 1.35 -2.38 16.08
CA ALA A 170 1.85 -1.45 15.07
C ALA A 170 1.50 0.01 15.42
N VAL A 171 0.26 0.26 15.84
CA VAL A 171 -0.20 1.60 16.26
C VAL A 171 0.59 2.09 17.49
N ARG A 172 0.71 1.26 18.52
CA ARG A 172 1.49 1.60 19.72
C ARG A 172 2.96 1.84 19.39
N GLY A 173 3.53 1.05 18.47
CA GLY A 173 4.89 1.25 17.97
C GLY A 173 5.07 2.61 17.29
N ALA A 174 4.11 3.03 16.46
CA ALA A 174 4.14 4.33 15.81
C ALA A 174 4.02 5.50 16.81
N LEU A 175 3.13 5.38 17.78
CA LEU A 175 2.95 6.39 18.84
C LEU A 175 4.21 6.51 19.71
N ALA A 176 4.78 5.37 20.11
CA ALA A 176 6.02 5.35 20.90
C ALA A 176 7.20 5.97 20.12
N ASP A 177 7.32 5.67 18.83
CA ASP A 177 8.36 6.24 17.96
C ASP A 177 8.18 7.75 17.75
N ALA A 178 6.93 8.23 17.75
CA ALA A 178 6.57 9.64 17.68
C ALA A 178 6.68 10.37 19.04
N GLY A 179 6.80 9.66 20.15
CA GLY A 179 6.72 10.24 21.49
C GLY A 179 5.34 10.80 21.85
N LEU A 180 4.29 10.20 21.31
CA LEU A 180 2.91 10.67 21.47
C LEU A 180 2.08 9.67 22.28
N GLU A 181 1.13 10.23 23.06
CA GLU A 181 0.11 9.45 23.74
C GLU A 181 -1.14 9.31 22.85
N PRO A 182 -1.95 8.25 23.01
CA PRO A 182 -3.12 8.00 22.17
C PRO A 182 -4.11 9.18 22.11
N HIS A 183 -4.27 9.92 23.20
CA HIS A 183 -5.19 11.07 23.27
C HIS A 183 -4.73 12.29 22.45
N ALA A 184 -3.50 12.29 21.95
CA ALA A 184 -2.98 13.33 21.06
C ALA A 184 -3.33 13.10 19.58
N VAL A 185 -4.02 11.99 19.27
CA VAL A 185 -4.46 11.65 17.91
C VAL A 185 -5.87 12.19 17.70
N ASP A 186 -6.01 13.12 16.78
CA ASP A 186 -7.30 13.73 16.44
C ASP A 186 -8.05 12.95 15.36
N TRP A 187 -7.34 12.22 14.51
CA TRP A 187 -7.92 11.53 13.37
C TRP A 187 -7.14 10.28 12.96
N VAL A 188 -7.87 9.24 12.57
CA VAL A 188 -7.32 7.97 12.09
C VAL A 188 -7.83 7.70 10.68
N SER A 189 -6.91 7.52 9.73
CA SER A 189 -7.24 6.96 8.42
C SER A 189 -7.14 5.44 8.52
N ALA A 190 -8.28 4.79 8.75
CA ALA A 190 -8.37 3.35 8.87
C ALA A 190 -8.15 2.66 7.53
N HIS A 191 -7.86 1.37 7.54
CA HIS A 191 -7.88 0.55 6.34
C HIS A 191 -9.29 0.49 5.76
N GLY A 192 -10.31 0.30 6.62
CA GLY A 192 -11.71 0.53 6.28
C GLY A 192 -12.16 -0.15 5.01
N THR A 193 -11.92 -1.45 4.87
CA THR A 193 -12.17 -2.17 3.62
C THR A 193 -13.65 -2.41 3.33
N GLY A 194 -14.52 -2.27 4.32
CA GLY A 194 -15.92 -2.68 4.21
C GLY A 194 -16.13 -4.17 4.36
N THR A 195 -15.07 -4.92 4.70
CA THR A 195 -15.22 -6.36 5.01
C THR A 195 -15.61 -6.57 6.47
N PRO A 196 -16.47 -7.55 6.79
CA PRO A 196 -16.93 -7.76 8.16
C PRO A 196 -15.80 -7.98 9.17
N LEU A 197 -14.75 -8.72 8.79
CA LEU A 197 -13.64 -9.05 9.70
C LEU A 197 -12.70 -7.87 9.92
N ASN A 198 -12.25 -7.22 8.85
CA ASN A 198 -11.30 -6.10 8.96
C ASN A 198 -11.89 -4.95 9.77
N ASP A 199 -13.09 -4.50 9.40
CA ASP A 199 -13.68 -3.33 10.04
C ASP A 199 -14.03 -3.58 11.51
N ARG A 200 -14.35 -4.83 11.87
CA ARG A 200 -14.53 -5.21 13.28
C ARG A 200 -13.19 -5.21 14.04
N SER A 201 -12.09 -5.59 13.38
CA SER A 201 -10.76 -5.61 13.98
C SER A 201 -10.19 -4.20 14.19
N GLU A 202 -10.62 -3.23 13.38
CA GLU A 202 -10.18 -1.84 13.47
C GLU A 202 -11.02 -0.99 14.42
N ALA A 203 -12.28 -1.39 14.70
CA ALA A 203 -13.21 -0.67 15.58
C ALA A 203 -12.97 -0.97 17.06
#